data_719a064fcae4f109639c3193f9c83df6
#
_entry.id   719a064fcae4f109639c3193f9c83df6
#
_cell.length_a   1.000
_cell.length_b   1.000
_cell.length_c   1.000
_cell.angle_alpha   90.00
_cell.angle_beta   90.00
_cell.angle_gamma   90.00
#
_symmetry.space_group_name_H-M   'P 1'
#
loop_
_entity.id
_entity.type
_entity.pdbx_description
1 polymer ?
#
loop_
_entity_poly.entity_id
_entity_poly.type
_entity_poly.pdbx_seq_one_letter_code
_entity_poly.pdbx_strand_id
1 'polypeptide(L)'
;HSYWDDFFTLRGLKDAATIAVILGEDKQAARFATLRDVFRKDLYASIRATIEKHHIDFIPGAVELGDFDATSTTVAVDPGGELGRLPQPALNRTFERYFDLFKHRRDGQEQWEAYTPYELRVVGTLIRLGQRDRALEALTFFLGDQRPAAWNHWAEVVWRDPKTPRFIGDMPHTWVGSDFIRSMRNLFVYERETDQALVIGAGIPADWATSPEGITVKRLPTWHGTLNYRMQMSGPDTLRVQLTGDVVVPPGRIILHSPLPRPLQSVKVNNQPLQTFVTAAATLDQFPAEIEFQYGSEVLAK
;
A
#
# COMPACT_ATOMS: atom_id res chain seq x y z
N HIS A 1 -8.66 -13.68 -20.67
CA HIS A 1 -9.12 -12.42 -20.06
C HIS A 1 -8.27 -12.17 -18.82
N SER A 2 -7.62 -11.02 -18.80
CA SER A 2 -6.69 -10.62 -17.73
C SER A 2 -7.40 -9.81 -16.67
N TYR A 3 -7.30 -10.21 -15.41
CA TYR A 3 -7.82 -9.43 -14.29
C TYR A 3 -7.04 -8.12 -14.05
N TRP A 4 -5.81 -8.02 -14.53
CA TRP A 4 -5.07 -6.77 -14.57
C TRP A 4 -5.84 -5.67 -15.31
N ASP A 5 -6.32 -5.97 -16.53
CA ASP A 5 -7.08 -5.02 -17.34
C ASP A 5 -8.43 -4.69 -16.70
N ASP A 6 -9.07 -5.69 -16.10
CA ASP A 6 -10.35 -5.53 -15.43
C ASP A 6 -10.24 -4.63 -14.19
N PHE A 7 -9.16 -4.76 -13.40
CA PHE A 7 -8.93 -3.88 -12.25
C PHE A 7 -8.68 -2.43 -12.68
N PHE A 8 -7.93 -2.20 -13.77
CA PHE A 8 -7.77 -0.86 -14.32
C PHE A 8 -9.07 -0.32 -14.91
N THR A 9 -9.87 -1.16 -15.58
CA THR A 9 -11.19 -0.78 -16.08
C THR A 9 -12.11 -0.34 -14.95
N LEU A 10 -12.14 -1.10 -13.86
CA LEU A 10 -12.91 -0.73 -12.67
C LEU A 10 -12.43 0.61 -12.08
N ARG A 11 -11.10 0.83 -12.01
CA ARG A 11 -10.54 2.11 -11.57
C ARG A 11 -10.99 3.25 -12.50
N GLY A 12 -10.90 3.06 -13.80
CA GLY A 12 -11.33 4.05 -14.80
C GLY A 12 -12.80 4.44 -14.65
N LEU A 13 -13.69 3.47 -14.39
CA LEU A 13 -15.11 3.74 -14.14
C LEU A 13 -15.35 4.51 -12.82
N LYS A 14 -14.57 4.22 -11.78
CA LYS A 14 -14.60 4.99 -10.51
C LYS A 14 -14.20 6.45 -10.76
N ASP A 15 -13.10 6.65 -11.46
CA ASP A 15 -12.58 7.98 -11.76
C ASP A 15 -13.52 8.75 -12.69
N ALA A 16 -14.09 8.11 -13.70
CA ALA A 16 -15.07 8.72 -14.60
C ALA A 16 -16.31 9.22 -13.84
N ALA A 17 -16.82 8.43 -12.89
CA ALA A 17 -17.95 8.84 -12.06
C ALA A 17 -17.59 10.07 -11.19
N THR A 18 -16.39 10.06 -10.57
CA THR A 18 -15.92 11.17 -9.73
C THR A 18 -15.67 12.44 -10.55
N ILE A 19 -15.05 12.34 -11.72
CA ILE A 19 -14.79 13.47 -12.61
C ILE A 19 -16.11 14.08 -13.08
N ALA A 20 -17.10 13.26 -13.43
CA ALA A 20 -18.42 13.74 -13.84
C ALA A 20 -19.11 14.53 -12.72
N VAL A 21 -18.99 14.10 -11.45
CA VAL A 21 -19.49 14.86 -10.29
C VAL A 21 -18.78 16.23 -10.18
N ILE A 22 -17.46 16.26 -10.31
CA ILE A 22 -16.67 17.50 -10.22
C ILE A 22 -17.06 18.50 -11.32
N LEU A 23 -17.38 17.99 -12.50
CA LEU A 23 -17.79 18.79 -13.65
C LEU A 23 -19.29 19.19 -13.64
N GLY A 24 -20.06 18.74 -12.66
CA GLY A 24 -21.51 19.00 -12.58
C GLY A 24 -22.33 18.22 -13.60
N GLU A 25 -21.79 17.15 -14.17
CA GLU A 25 -22.42 16.30 -15.19
C GLU A 25 -23.23 15.16 -14.53
N ASP A 26 -24.29 15.49 -13.80
CA ASP A 26 -25.04 14.55 -12.95
C ASP A 26 -25.53 13.29 -13.68
N LYS A 27 -26.01 13.43 -14.95
CA LYS A 27 -26.46 12.27 -15.73
C LYS A 27 -25.32 11.30 -16.05
N GLN A 28 -24.15 11.84 -16.39
CA GLN A 28 -22.97 11.01 -16.66
C GLN A 28 -22.41 10.40 -15.38
N ALA A 29 -22.41 11.17 -14.28
CA ALA A 29 -22.02 10.67 -12.97
C ALA A 29 -22.85 9.45 -12.57
N ALA A 30 -24.18 9.53 -12.66
CA ALA A 30 -25.09 8.42 -12.37
C ALA A 30 -24.88 7.23 -13.32
N ARG A 31 -24.66 7.49 -14.62
CA ARG A 31 -24.38 6.44 -15.60
C ARG A 31 -23.08 5.70 -15.29
N PHE A 32 -21.98 6.42 -15.05
CA PHE A 32 -20.69 5.79 -14.74
C PHE A 32 -20.71 5.07 -13.40
N ALA A 33 -21.41 5.60 -12.40
CA ALA A 33 -21.60 4.92 -11.13
C ALA A 33 -22.35 3.58 -11.30
N THR A 34 -23.41 3.56 -12.10
CA THR A 34 -24.14 2.33 -12.43
C THR A 34 -23.25 1.31 -13.15
N LEU A 35 -22.50 1.76 -14.17
CA LEU A 35 -21.58 0.89 -14.91
C LEU A 35 -20.49 0.32 -13.99
N ARG A 36 -19.90 1.15 -13.14
CA ARG A 36 -18.92 0.74 -12.13
C ARG A 36 -19.46 -0.37 -11.24
N ASP A 37 -20.69 -0.22 -10.74
CA ASP A 37 -21.26 -1.15 -9.76
C ASP A 37 -21.65 -2.48 -10.42
N VAL A 38 -22.19 -2.46 -11.64
CA VAL A 38 -22.44 -3.67 -12.44
C VAL A 38 -21.12 -4.38 -12.77
N PHE A 39 -20.16 -3.65 -13.32
CA PHE A 39 -18.84 -4.22 -13.67
C PHE A 39 -18.14 -4.84 -12.46
N ARG A 40 -18.13 -4.15 -11.32
CA ARG A 40 -17.57 -4.67 -10.06
C ARG A 40 -18.24 -5.97 -9.63
N LYS A 41 -19.56 -6.03 -9.69
CA LYS A 41 -20.31 -7.23 -9.33
C LYS A 41 -19.91 -8.41 -10.20
N ASP A 42 -19.85 -8.20 -11.53
CA ASP A 42 -19.52 -9.23 -12.50
C ASP A 42 -18.07 -9.67 -12.40
N LEU A 43 -17.13 -8.72 -12.21
CA LEU A 43 -15.71 -9.00 -11.96
C LEU A 43 -15.52 -9.90 -10.75
N TYR A 44 -16.16 -9.60 -9.63
CA TYR A 44 -16.01 -10.44 -8.43
C TYR A 44 -16.73 -11.79 -8.55
N ALA A 45 -17.81 -11.88 -9.30
CA ALA A 45 -18.42 -13.16 -9.64
C ALA A 45 -17.48 -14.01 -10.50
N SER A 46 -16.84 -13.40 -11.51
CA SER A 46 -15.83 -14.05 -12.36
C SER A 46 -14.64 -14.57 -11.55
N ILE A 47 -14.06 -13.74 -10.66
CA ILE A 47 -12.93 -14.16 -9.80
C ILE A 47 -13.31 -15.38 -8.98
N ARG A 48 -14.48 -15.38 -8.31
CA ARG A 48 -14.93 -16.52 -7.51
C ARG A 48 -15.14 -17.77 -8.36
N ALA A 49 -15.77 -17.63 -9.53
CA ALA A 49 -15.99 -18.75 -10.44
C ALA A 49 -14.66 -19.34 -10.96
N THR A 50 -13.67 -18.49 -11.21
CA THR A 50 -12.33 -18.91 -11.64
C THR A 50 -11.59 -19.64 -10.52
N ILE A 51 -11.66 -19.15 -9.29
CA ILE A 51 -11.11 -19.82 -8.10
C ILE A 51 -11.71 -21.23 -7.96
N GLU A 52 -13.02 -21.35 -8.06
CA GLU A 52 -13.73 -22.62 -7.97
C GLU A 52 -13.37 -23.58 -9.13
N LYS A 53 -13.43 -23.07 -10.36
CA LYS A 53 -13.13 -23.85 -11.59
C LYS A 53 -11.72 -24.46 -11.59
N HIS A 54 -10.74 -23.69 -11.14
CA HIS A 54 -9.33 -24.10 -11.15
C HIS A 54 -8.86 -24.73 -9.83
N HIS A 55 -9.75 -24.83 -8.83
CA HIS A 55 -9.45 -25.38 -7.50
C HIS A 55 -8.24 -24.68 -6.83
N ILE A 56 -8.19 -23.37 -6.93
CA ILE A 56 -7.12 -22.52 -6.37
C ILE A 56 -7.63 -21.76 -5.14
N ASP A 57 -6.74 -21.31 -4.28
CA ASP A 57 -7.06 -20.58 -3.04
C ASP A 57 -6.59 -19.11 -3.03
N PHE A 58 -6.15 -18.62 -4.19
CA PHE A 58 -5.64 -17.26 -4.39
C PHE A 58 -6.43 -16.52 -5.50
N ILE A 59 -6.22 -15.21 -5.63
CA ILE A 59 -6.80 -14.43 -6.72
C ILE A 59 -5.99 -14.70 -8.00
N PRO A 60 -6.63 -15.21 -9.07
CA PRO A 60 -5.93 -15.54 -10.31
C PRO A 60 -5.53 -14.31 -11.11
N GLY A 61 -4.52 -14.44 -11.97
CA GLY A 61 -4.12 -13.43 -12.95
C GLY A 61 -5.04 -13.38 -14.16
N ALA A 62 -5.55 -14.52 -14.62
CA ALA A 62 -6.42 -14.64 -15.78
C ALA A 62 -7.54 -15.66 -15.59
N VAL A 63 -8.67 -15.43 -16.29
CA VAL A 63 -9.89 -16.27 -16.21
C VAL A 63 -9.63 -17.69 -16.74
N GLU A 64 -8.98 -17.79 -17.90
CA GLU A 64 -8.78 -19.06 -18.58
C GLU A 64 -7.68 -19.89 -17.94
N LEU A 65 -6.66 -19.25 -17.43
CA LEU A 65 -5.46 -19.90 -16.93
C LEU A 65 -5.57 -20.26 -15.44
N GLY A 66 -6.24 -19.44 -14.64
CA GLY A 66 -6.23 -19.59 -13.18
C GLY A 66 -4.82 -19.48 -12.59
N ASP A 67 -3.92 -18.77 -13.30
CA ASP A 67 -2.51 -18.64 -12.99
C ASP A 67 -2.26 -17.73 -11.77
N PHE A 68 -1.10 -17.91 -11.16
CA PHE A 68 -0.69 -17.10 -10.04
C PHE A 68 0.02 -15.83 -10.51
N ASP A 69 -0.63 -14.67 -10.32
CA ASP A 69 -0.05 -13.36 -10.60
C ASP A 69 -0.41 -12.35 -9.50
N ALA A 70 0.44 -12.26 -8.49
CA ALA A 70 0.26 -11.32 -7.40
C ALA A 70 0.44 -9.87 -7.85
N THR A 71 1.24 -9.60 -8.90
CA THR A 71 1.45 -8.24 -9.42
C THR A 71 0.18 -7.68 -10.04
N SER A 72 -0.62 -8.49 -10.72
CA SER A 72 -1.96 -8.11 -11.20
C SER A 72 -2.90 -7.81 -10.03
N THR A 73 -2.88 -8.62 -8.98
CA THR A 73 -3.72 -8.40 -7.80
C THR A 73 -3.38 -7.11 -7.06
N THR A 74 -2.11 -6.65 -7.09
CA THR A 74 -1.73 -5.36 -6.47
C THR A 74 -2.51 -4.19 -7.06
N VAL A 75 -2.86 -4.24 -8.36
CA VAL A 75 -3.62 -3.18 -9.04
C VAL A 75 -5.01 -3.00 -8.41
N ALA A 76 -5.66 -4.10 -8.03
CA ALA A 76 -6.96 -4.04 -7.34
C ALA A 76 -6.86 -3.32 -5.98
N VAL A 77 -5.72 -3.48 -5.27
CA VAL A 77 -5.49 -2.84 -3.97
C VAL A 77 -5.10 -1.37 -4.14
N ASP A 78 -4.12 -1.10 -5.01
CA ASP A 78 -3.60 0.25 -5.30
C ASP A 78 -3.11 0.32 -6.76
N PRO A 79 -3.73 1.10 -7.66
CA PRO A 79 -4.66 2.21 -7.41
C PRO A 79 -6.16 1.83 -7.32
N GLY A 80 -6.53 0.58 -7.50
CA GLY A 80 -7.94 0.16 -7.56
C GLY A 80 -8.79 0.54 -6.36
N GLY A 81 -8.20 0.57 -5.15
CA GLY A 81 -8.90 0.94 -3.91
C GLY A 81 -9.96 -0.06 -3.47
N GLU A 82 -9.79 -1.36 -3.83
CA GLU A 82 -10.78 -2.41 -3.61
C GLU A 82 -10.42 -3.34 -2.43
N LEU A 83 -9.44 -2.97 -1.60
CA LEU A 83 -8.91 -3.80 -0.52
C LEU A 83 -10.00 -4.45 0.36
N GLY A 84 -11.01 -3.68 0.76
CA GLY A 84 -12.10 -4.17 1.61
C GLY A 84 -13.20 -4.96 0.89
N ARG A 85 -13.08 -5.16 -0.44
CA ARG A 85 -14.09 -5.83 -1.27
C ARG A 85 -13.59 -7.09 -1.96
N LEU A 86 -12.28 -7.26 -2.06
CA LEU A 86 -11.68 -8.44 -2.68
C LEU A 86 -12.01 -9.71 -1.89
N PRO A 87 -12.19 -10.88 -2.57
CA PRO A 87 -12.53 -12.11 -1.90
C PRO A 87 -11.52 -12.54 -0.84
N GLN A 88 -12.01 -12.82 0.37
CA GLN A 88 -11.24 -13.43 1.44
C GLN A 88 -11.65 -14.93 1.56
N PRO A 89 -10.71 -15.83 1.91
CA PRO A 89 -9.30 -15.58 2.28
C PRO A 89 -8.35 -15.46 1.08
N ALA A 90 -8.85 -15.52 -0.16
CA ALA A 90 -8.02 -15.58 -1.37
C ALA A 90 -7.03 -14.41 -1.49
N LEU A 91 -7.43 -13.19 -1.11
CA LEU A 91 -6.53 -12.03 -1.10
C LEU A 91 -5.32 -12.26 -0.18
N ASN A 92 -5.55 -12.71 1.06
CA ASN A 92 -4.46 -12.97 2.00
C ASN A 92 -3.55 -14.09 1.49
N ARG A 93 -4.13 -15.17 0.96
CA ARG A 93 -3.40 -16.30 0.38
C ARG A 93 -2.53 -15.89 -0.80
N THR A 94 -3.00 -14.96 -1.63
CA THR A 94 -2.20 -14.42 -2.75
C THR A 94 -0.88 -13.83 -2.24
N PHE A 95 -0.93 -12.98 -1.20
CA PHE A 95 0.27 -12.29 -0.71
C PHE A 95 1.11 -13.13 0.27
N GLU A 96 0.52 -14.10 0.96
CA GLU A 96 1.27 -15.14 1.68
C GLU A 96 2.13 -15.96 0.70
N ARG A 97 1.49 -16.52 -0.34
CA ARG A 97 2.18 -17.28 -1.39
C ARG A 97 3.24 -16.45 -2.13
N TYR A 98 2.92 -15.20 -2.48
CA TYR A 98 3.90 -14.31 -3.09
C TYR A 98 5.14 -14.15 -2.21
N PHE A 99 4.94 -13.89 -0.93
CA PHE A 99 6.06 -13.64 -0.01
C PHE A 99 6.94 -14.87 0.20
N ASP A 100 6.34 -16.06 0.21
CA ASP A 100 7.11 -17.31 0.28
C ASP A 100 7.93 -17.54 -1.00
N LEU A 101 7.35 -17.36 -2.19
CA LEU A 101 8.08 -17.40 -3.45
C LEU A 101 9.20 -16.34 -3.53
N PHE A 102 8.92 -15.12 -3.06
CA PHE A 102 9.93 -14.06 -2.96
C PHE A 102 11.13 -14.50 -2.10
N LYS A 103 10.89 -15.07 -0.91
CA LYS A 103 11.96 -15.57 -0.04
C LYS A 103 12.77 -16.68 -0.72
N HIS A 104 12.12 -17.67 -1.32
CA HIS A 104 12.79 -18.76 -2.03
C HIS A 104 13.70 -18.24 -3.14
N ARG A 105 13.24 -17.27 -3.93
CA ARG A 105 14.04 -16.64 -4.98
C ARG A 105 15.22 -15.85 -4.40
N ARG A 106 14.96 -15.03 -3.39
CA ARG A 106 15.98 -14.24 -2.70
C ARG A 106 17.08 -15.11 -2.10
N ASP A 107 16.71 -16.21 -1.48
CA ASP A 107 17.60 -17.10 -0.75
C ASP A 107 18.27 -18.14 -1.68
N GLY A 108 18.03 -18.07 -2.99
CA GLY A 108 18.62 -18.93 -4.01
C GLY A 108 18.11 -20.37 -4.00
N GLN A 109 16.95 -20.61 -3.41
CA GLN A 109 16.29 -21.92 -3.39
C GLN A 109 15.55 -22.21 -4.71
N GLU A 110 15.24 -21.16 -5.47
CA GLU A 110 14.68 -21.24 -6.81
C GLU A 110 15.53 -20.43 -7.79
N GLN A 111 15.60 -20.87 -9.05
CA GLN A 111 16.25 -20.11 -10.10
C GLN A 111 15.47 -18.81 -10.36
N TRP A 112 16.18 -17.71 -10.36
CA TRP A 112 15.64 -16.40 -10.63
C TRP A 112 16.55 -15.63 -11.59
N GLU A 113 16.41 -15.92 -12.86
CA GLU A 113 17.24 -15.32 -13.90
C GLU A 113 16.78 -13.90 -14.25
N ALA A 114 15.45 -13.72 -14.31
CA ALA A 114 14.85 -12.45 -14.59
C ALA A 114 13.65 -12.18 -13.68
N TYR A 115 13.36 -10.90 -13.45
CA TYR A 115 12.12 -10.48 -12.81
C TYR A 115 11.64 -9.14 -13.40
N THR A 116 10.39 -8.85 -13.14
CA THR A 116 9.84 -7.54 -13.46
C THR A 116 9.83 -6.65 -12.22
N PRO A 117 10.52 -5.48 -12.23
CA PRO A 117 10.46 -4.51 -11.14
C PRO A 117 9.06 -3.95 -10.83
N TYR A 118 8.03 -4.31 -11.60
CA TYR A 118 6.63 -4.14 -11.19
C TYR A 118 6.32 -4.78 -9.82
N GLU A 119 7.12 -5.73 -9.37
CA GLU A 119 7.01 -6.30 -8.02
C GLU A 119 7.17 -5.24 -6.90
N LEU A 120 7.74 -4.07 -7.18
CA LEU A 120 7.73 -2.93 -6.27
C LEU A 120 6.32 -2.53 -5.77
N ARG A 121 5.26 -2.81 -6.56
CA ARG A 121 3.86 -2.59 -6.15
C ARG A 121 3.47 -3.40 -4.92
N VAL A 122 4.08 -4.57 -4.76
CA VAL A 122 3.80 -5.46 -3.63
C VAL A 122 4.16 -4.79 -2.31
N VAL A 123 5.21 -3.95 -2.28
CA VAL A 123 5.60 -3.18 -1.08
C VAL A 123 4.42 -2.33 -0.59
N GLY A 124 3.83 -1.51 -1.47
CA GLY A 124 2.66 -0.69 -1.13
C GLY A 124 1.45 -1.52 -0.72
N THR A 125 1.22 -2.64 -1.39
CA THR A 125 0.13 -3.55 -1.08
C THR A 125 0.30 -4.20 0.29
N LEU A 126 1.49 -4.68 0.64
CA LEU A 126 1.77 -5.27 1.96
C LEU A 126 1.57 -4.25 3.08
N ILE A 127 1.93 -2.98 2.86
CA ILE A 127 1.65 -1.91 3.83
C ILE A 127 0.14 -1.75 4.04
N ARG A 128 -0.64 -1.70 2.96
CA ARG A 128 -2.11 -1.58 3.03
C ARG A 128 -2.78 -2.81 3.66
N LEU A 129 -2.15 -3.98 3.58
CA LEU A 129 -2.54 -5.22 4.26
C LEU A 129 -2.10 -5.28 5.74
N GLY A 130 -1.39 -4.26 6.25
CA GLY A 130 -0.86 -4.24 7.62
C GLY A 130 0.38 -5.11 7.82
N GLN A 131 1.02 -5.56 6.75
CA GLN A 131 2.20 -6.45 6.77
C GLN A 131 3.50 -5.63 6.60
N ARG A 132 3.70 -4.63 7.46
CA ARG A 132 4.82 -3.67 7.38
C ARG A 132 6.19 -4.36 7.30
N ASP A 133 6.46 -5.33 8.16
CA ASP A 133 7.79 -5.97 8.21
C ASP A 133 8.12 -6.68 6.88
N ARG A 134 7.14 -7.37 6.28
CA ARG A 134 7.29 -8.00 4.95
C ARG A 134 7.49 -6.94 3.85
N ALA A 135 6.78 -5.84 3.94
CA ALA A 135 6.93 -4.74 2.98
C ALA A 135 8.34 -4.15 3.03
N LEU A 136 8.89 -3.92 4.21
CA LEU A 136 10.25 -3.38 4.41
C LEU A 136 11.33 -4.37 3.98
N GLU A 137 11.14 -5.68 4.25
CA GLU A 137 12.04 -6.73 3.79
C GLU A 137 12.10 -6.78 2.26
N ALA A 138 10.96 -6.76 1.59
CA ALA A 138 10.88 -6.72 0.12
C ALA A 138 11.49 -5.44 -0.45
N LEU A 139 11.19 -4.28 0.13
CA LEU A 139 11.75 -2.99 -0.29
C LEU A 139 13.29 -2.98 -0.19
N THR A 140 13.83 -3.43 0.94
CA THR A 140 15.28 -3.51 1.15
C THR A 140 15.95 -4.38 0.10
N PHE A 141 15.36 -5.54 -0.22
CA PHE A 141 15.85 -6.42 -1.27
C PHE A 141 15.82 -5.74 -2.64
N PHE A 142 14.70 -5.15 -3.04
CA PHE A 142 14.58 -4.52 -4.36
C PHE A 142 15.54 -3.33 -4.54
N LEU A 143 15.73 -2.51 -3.50
CA LEU A 143 16.71 -1.42 -3.54
C LEU A 143 18.15 -1.96 -3.68
N GLY A 144 18.48 -3.04 -2.98
CA GLY A 144 19.79 -3.69 -3.08
C GLY A 144 20.02 -4.43 -4.41
N ASP A 145 18.94 -4.86 -5.08
CA ASP A 145 18.99 -5.60 -6.35
C ASP A 145 18.72 -4.71 -7.57
N GLN A 146 18.75 -3.38 -7.43
CA GLN A 146 18.57 -2.44 -8.53
C GLN A 146 19.69 -2.57 -9.57
N ARG A 147 19.33 -2.77 -10.83
CA ARG A 147 20.29 -3.03 -11.92
C ARG A 147 20.00 -2.21 -13.18
N PRO A 148 20.97 -1.53 -13.75
CA PRO A 148 22.27 -1.21 -13.14
C PRO A 148 22.09 -0.20 -12.00
N ALA A 149 22.72 -0.43 -10.86
CA ALA A 149 22.59 0.45 -9.69
C ALA A 149 22.99 1.90 -9.98
N ALA A 150 24.03 2.10 -10.81
CA ALA A 150 24.53 3.43 -11.18
C ALA A 150 23.52 4.29 -11.97
N TRP A 151 22.49 3.69 -12.56
CA TRP A 151 21.49 4.44 -13.32
C TRP A 151 20.37 5.00 -12.42
N ASN A 152 20.31 4.52 -11.19
CA ASN A 152 19.33 4.95 -10.19
C ASN A 152 17.89 5.02 -10.74
N HIS A 153 17.50 4.01 -11.51
CA HIS A 153 16.20 3.88 -12.16
C HIS A 153 15.79 2.40 -12.24
N TRP A 154 14.57 2.15 -12.70
CA TRP A 154 13.98 0.82 -12.82
C TRP A 154 13.74 0.46 -14.28
N ALA A 155 14.04 -0.79 -14.64
CA ALA A 155 13.67 -1.39 -15.91
C ALA A 155 12.27 -2.03 -15.84
N GLU A 156 11.65 -2.31 -16.97
CA GLU A 156 10.45 -3.12 -17.02
C GLU A 156 10.74 -4.57 -16.64
N VAL A 157 11.81 -5.14 -17.22
CA VAL A 157 12.32 -6.48 -16.94
C VAL A 157 13.83 -6.39 -16.82
N VAL A 158 14.42 -7.16 -15.91
CA VAL A 158 15.87 -7.20 -15.73
C VAL A 158 16.34 -8.62 -15.43
N TRP A 159 17.45 -9.02 -16.10
CA TRP A 159 18.13 -10.29 -15.89
C TRP A 159 19.28 -10.14 -14.89
N ARG A 160 19.69 -11.24 -14.28
CA ARG A 160 20.80 -11.22 -13.31
C ARG A 160 22.17 -11.10 -13.99
N ASP A 161 22.36 -11.83 -15.09
CA ASP A 161 23.64 -11.81 -15.83
C ASP A 161 23.63 -10.67 -16.85
N PRO A 162 24.52 -9.65 -16.69
CA PRO A 162 24.64 -8.55 -17.66
C PRO A 162 25.02 -8.97 -19.07
N LYS A 163 25.53 -10.20 -19.26
CA LYS A 163 25.87 -10.75 -20.58
C LYS A 163 24.71 -11.43 -21.25
N THR A 164 23.60 -11.65 -20.55
CA THR A 164 22.39 -12.22 -21.16
C THR A 164 21.85 -11.32 -22.25
N PRO A 165 21.56 -11.82 -23.46
CA PRO A 165 20.84 -11.05 -24.47
C PRO A 165 19.54 -10.48 -23.88
N ARG A 166 19.26 -9.20 -24.13
CA ARG A 166 18.12 -8.50 -23.54
C ARG A 166 18.20 -8.37 -22.01
N PHE A 167 19.41 -8.23 -21.46
CA PHE A 167 19.64 -8.06 -20.04
C PHE A 167 18.70 -7.05 -19.36
N ILE A 168 18.40 -5.97 -20.05
CA ILE A 168 17.46 -4.95 -19.61
C ILE A 168 16.36 -4.85 -20.65
N GLY A 169 15.10 -4.92 -20.22
CA GLY A 169 13.96 -4.49 -21.00
C GLY A 169 13.89 -2.96 -21.07
N ASP A 170 12.71 -2.42 -21.31
CA ASP A 170 12.52 -0.97 -21.43
C ASP A 170 13.10 -0.20 -20.21
N MET A 171 14.02 0.74 -20.47
CA MET A 171 14.68 1.51 -19.41
C MET A 171 15.12 2.90 -19.92
N PRO A 172 14.79 3.98 -19.17
CA PRO A 172 14.04 4.03 -17.91
C PRO A 172 12.56 3.69 -18.14
N HIS A 173 12.00 2.83 -17.29
CA HIS A 173 10.58 2.48 -17.38
C HIS A 173 9.76 3.33 -16.40
N THR A 174 9.09 4.35 -16.90
CA THR A 174 8.39 5.34 -16.08
C THR A 174 7.22 4.77 -15.29
N TRP A 175 6.57 3.73 -15.80
CA TRP A 175 5.48 3.06 -15.08
C TRP A 175 6.01 2.39 -13.80
N VAL A 176 7.09 1.63 -13.88
CA VAL A 176 7.74 1.06 -12.69
C VAL A 176 8.22 2.17 -11.74
N GLY A 177 8.75 3.28 -12.30
CA GLY A 177 9.11 4.46 -11.50
C GLY A 177 7.91 5.04 -10.74
N SER A 178 6.73 5.09 -11.37
CA SER A 178 5.50 5.55 -10.71
C SER A 178 5.04 4.58 -9.60
N ASP A 179 5.20 3.28 -9.81
CA ASP A 179 4.87 2.27 -8.80
C ASP A 179 5.82 2.31 -7.61
N PHE A 180 7.11 2.58 -7.86
CA PHE A 180 8.08 2.84 -6.80
C PHE A 180 7.68 4.05 -5.95
N ILE A 181 7.39 5.20 -6.59
CA ILE A 181 6.96 6.42 -5.90
C ILE A 181 5.70 6.17 -5.09
N ARG A 182 4.71 5.47 -5.65
CA ARG A 182 3.46 5.12 -4.97
C ARG A 182 3.70 4.22 -3.76
N SER A 183 4.53 3.18 -3.90
CA SER A 183 4.90 2.28 -2.82
C SER A 183 5.64 3.02 -1.71
N MET A 184 6.58 3.89 -2.05
CA MET A 184 7.27 4.74 -1.08
C MET A 184 6.29 5.69 -0.38
N ARG A 185 5.36 6.32 -1.11
CA ARG A 185 4.32 7.17 -0.50
C ARG A 185 3.47 6.42 0.51
N ASN A 186 3.12 5.17 0.23
CA ASN A 186 2.32 4.34 1.13
C ASN A 186 2.99 4.07 2.51
N LEU A 187 4.33 4.19 2.60
CA LEU A 187 5.00 4.14 3.90
C LEU A 187 4.55 5.30 4.80
N PHE A 188 4.38 6.47 4.20
CA PHE A 188 4.15 7.74 4.91
C PHE A 188 2.67 8.09 5.02
N VAL A 189 1.92 7.94 3.91
CA VAL A 189 0.49 8.26 3.87
C VAL A 189 -0.20 7.55 2.71
N TYR A 190 -1.44 7.16 2.92
CA TYR A 190 -2.35 6.76 1.85
C TYR A 190 -3.81 7.02 2.22
N GLU A 191 -4.63 7.20 1.19
CA GLU A 191 -6.08 7.28 1.30
C GLU A 191 -6.67 5.87 1.22
N ARG A 192 -7.57 5.55 2.14
CA ARG A 192 -8.30 4.28 2.16
C ARG A 192 -9.74 4.53 1.71
N GLU A 193 -10.03 4.16 0.46
CA GLU A 193 -11.31 4.49 -0.18
C GLU A 193 -12.52 3.81 0.47
N THR A 194 -12.34 2.63 1.06
CA THR A 194 -13.44 1.82 1.61
C THR A 194 -14.21 2.51 2.72
N ASP A 195 -13.53 3.28 3.53
CA ASP A 195 -14.07 4.06 4.65
C ASP A 195 -13.71 5.53 4.61
N GLN A 196 -13.08 5.97 3.52
CA GLN A 196 -12.63 7.35 3.32
C GLN A 196 -11.68 7.86 4.41
N ALA A 197 -10.81 6.99 4.94
CA ALA A 197 -9.84 7.36 5.95
C ALA A 197 -8.52 7.84 5.32
N LEU A 198 -7.83 8.77 6.01
CA LEU A 198 -6.44 9.12 5.73
C LEU A 198 -5.54 8.35 6.69
N VAL A 199 -4.73 7.44 6.16
CA VAL A 199 -3.84 6.58 6.95
C VAL A 199 -2.43 7.13 6.91
N ILE A 200 -1.84 7.40 8.08
CA ILE A 200 -0.52 8.01 8.24
C ILE A 200 0.42 7.02 8.94
N GLY A 201 1.63 6.87 8.40
CA GLY A 201 2.74 6.19 9.06
C GLY A 201 2.68 4.68 9.09
N ALA A 202 1.78 4.03 8.33
CA ALA A 202 1.58 2.58 8.37
C ALA A 202 2.83 1.76 7.98
N GLY A 203 3.71 2.33 7.13
CA GLY A 203 4.92 1.65 6.66
C GLY A 203 6.23 2.20 7.26
N ILE A 204 6.18 3.13 8.21
CA ILE A 204 7.39 3.75 8.76
C ILE A 204 8.20 2.71 9.55
N PRO A 205 9.52 2.53 9.23
CA PRO A 205 10.41 1.68 10.01
C PRO A 205 10.64 2.23 11.42
N ALA A 206 10.76 1.31 12.40
CA ALA A 206 10.97 1.70 13.79
C ALA A 206 12.31 2.46 14.01
N ASP A 207 13.37 2.04 13.33
CA ASP A 207 14.71 2.65 13.40
C ASP A 207 14.71 4.10 12.91
N TRP A 208 13.88 4.45 11.93
CA TRP A 208 13.73 5.84 11.50
C TRP A 208 13.10 6.70 12.59
N ALA A 209 12.06 6.19 13.25
CA ALA A 209 11.37 6.94 14.31
C ALA A 209 12.21 7.07 15.59
N THR A 210 13.11 6.10 15.84
CA THR A 210 13.99 6.09 17.02
C THR A 210 15.34 6.76 16.77
N SER A 211 15.63 7.19 15.52
CA SER A 211 16.83 7.98 15.25
C SER A 211 16.79 9.31 16.00
N PRO A 212 17.95 9.93 16.33
CA PRO A 212 18.01 11.18 17.07
C PRO A 212 17.20 12.31 16.39
N GLU A 213 17.22 12.37 15.06
CA GLU A 213 16.51 13.38 14.28
C GLU A 213 15.01 13.06 14.14
N GLY A 214 14.62 11.80 14.30
CA GLY A 214 13.30 11.31 13.99
C GLY A 214 12.95 11.41 12.52
N ILE A 215 11.66 11.52 12.21
CA ILE A 215 11.14 11.64 10.86
C ILE A 215 10.51 13.00 10.66
N THR A 216 10.79 13.63 9.53
CA THR A 216 10.12 14.86 9.11
C THR A 216 9.63 14.70 7.67
N VAL A 217 8.32 14.86 7.48
CA VAL A 217 7.66 14.88 6.17
C VAL A 217 7.10 16.27 5.93
N LYS A 218 7.37 16.83 4.74
CA LYS A 218 6.94 18.19 4.39
C LYS A 218 6.22 18.20 3.05
N ARG A 219 5.13 18.95 2.98
CA ARG A 219 4.37 19.24 1.76
C ARG A 219 3.92 17.98 1.02
N LEU A 220 3.50 16.95 1.75
CA LEU A 220 3.00 15.71 1.16
C LEU A 220 1.55 15.91 0.72
N PRO A 221 1.24 15.85 -0.59
CA PRO A 221 -0.12 16.06 -1.06
C PRO A 221 -0.99 14.85 -0.73
N THR A 222 -2.20 15.12 -0.28
CA THR A 222 -3.27 14.14 -0.08
C THR A 222 -4.55 14.59 -0.77
N TRP A 223 -5.54 13.71 -0.89
CA TRP A 223 -6.87 14.09 -1.40
C TRP A 223 -7.58 15.10 -0.48
N HIS A 224 -7.11 15.24 0.75
CA HIS A 224 -7.74 16.06 1.79
C HIS A 224 -6.96 17.33 2.13
N GLY A 225 -5.90 17.63 1.39
CA GLY A 225 -5.02 18.77 1.61
C GLY A 225 -3.55 18.36 1.75
N THR A 226 -2.70 19.33 2.06
CA THR A 226 -1.26 19.16 2.21
C THR A 226 -0.92 18.75 3.64
N LEU A 227 -0.25 17.61 3.79
CA LEU A 227 0.16 17.08 5.07
C LEU A 227 1.65 17.38 5.33
N ASN A 228 1.94 17.89 6.53
CA ASN A 228 3.28 17.84 7.10
C ASN A 228 3.20 17.09 8.42
N TYR A 229 4.25 16.34 8.77
CA TYR A 229 4.36 15.78 10.11
C TYR A 229 5.81 15.55 10.53
N ARG A 230 5.99 15.54 11.84
CA ARG A 230 7.23 15.15 12.50
C ARG A 230 6.94 14.08 13.54
N MET A 231 7.75 13.02 13.57
CA MET A 231 7.74 12.00 14.61
C MET A 231 9.12 11.95 15.25
N GLN A 232 9.19 12.00 16.57
CA GLN A 232 10.46 11.96 17.31
C GLN A 232 10.25 11.39 18.70
N MET A 233 11.16 10.54 19.13
CA MET A 233 11.19 10.09 20.54
C MET A 233 11.48 11.28 21.47
N SER A 234 10.71 11.40 22.53
CA SER A 234 10.92 12.41 23.61
C SER A 234 11.35 11.79 24.93
N GLY A 235 11.58 10.48 24.93
CA GLY A 235 12.02 9.65 26.04
C GLY A 235 12.07 8.19 25.58
N PRO A 236 12.45 7.24 26.44
CA PRO A 236 12.58 5.83 26.05
C PRO A 236 11.26 5.19 25.63
N ASP A 237 10.14 5.68 26.18
CA ASP A 237 8.82 5.08 26.01
C ASP A 237 7.79 6.07 25.43
N THR A 238 8.23 7.22 24.95
CA THR A 238 7.32 8.28 24.48
C THR A 238 7.71 8.75 23.10
N LEU A 239 6.80 8.62 22.13
CA LEU A 239 6.92 9.19 20.80
C LEU A 239 5.97 10.39 20.67
N ARG A 240 6.50 11.52 20.24
CA ARG A 240 5.69 12.69 19.89
C ARG A 240 5.52 12.79 18.38
N VAL A 241 4.28 13.05 17.96
CA VAL A 241 3.93 13.28 16.57
C VAL A 241 3.22 14.62 16.46
N GLN A 242 3.71 15.46 15.56
CA GLN A 242 3.08 16.74 15.24
C GLN A 242 2.55 16.67 13.80
N LEU A 243 1.26 16.86 13.62
CA LEU A 243 0.59 16.94 12.33
C LEU A 243 0.23 18.39 12.04
N THR A 244 0.65 18.90 10.88
CA THR A 244 0.39 20.29 10.44
C THR A 244 0.10 20.35 8.93
N GLY A 245 -0.40 21.49 8.45
CA GLY A 245 -0.77 21.70 7.06
C GLY A 245 -2.22 22.19 6.95
N ASP A 246 -2.89 21.83 5.85
CA ASP A 246 -4.24 22.26 5.55
C ASP A 246 -5.22 21.08 5.30
N VAL A 247 -4.90 19.92 5.86
CA VAL A 247 -5.72 18.71 5.71
C VAL A 247 -7.10 18.93 6.37
N VAL A 248 -8.15 18.70 5.59
CA VAL A 248 -9.51 18.56 6.10
C VAL A 248 -9.72 17.13 6.57
N VAL A 249 -10.13 16.94 7.82
CA VAL A 249 -10.34 15.59 8.37
C VAL A 249 -11.41 14.86 7.54
N PRO A 250 -11.08 13.72 6.93
CA PRO A 250 -12.03 12.98 6.10
C PRO A 250 -13.13 12.29 6.91
N PRO A 251 -14.24 11.84 6.28
CA PRO A 251 -15.31 11.12 6.97
C PRO A 251 -14.84 9.88 7.75
N GLY A 252 -13.86 9.14 7.22
CA GLY A 252 -13.23 7.99 7.88
C GLY A 252 -12.14 8.36 8.88
N ARG A 253 -11.96 9.66 9.16
CA ARG A 253 -10.98 10.21 10.10
C ARG A 253 -9.53 10.01 9.67
N ILE A 254 -8.60 10.41 10.54
CA ILE A 254 -7.17 10.19 10.36
C ILE A 254 -6.76 9.01 11.22
N ILE A 255 -6.11 8.01 10.63
CA ILE A 255 -5.57 6.86 11.33
C ILE A 255 -4.06 7.00 11.37
N LEU A 256 -3.52 7.27 12.55
CA LEU A 256 -2.09 7.42 12.78
C LEU A 256 -1.52 6.13 13.35
N HIS A 257 -0.66 5.47 12.57
CA HIS A 257 0.02 4.25 13.02
C HIS A 257 1.24 4.55 13.87
N SER A 258 1.43 3.71 14.89
CA SER A 258 2.67 3.66 15.67
C SER A 258 3.75 2.95 14.84
N PRO A 259 4.97 3.53 14.72
CA PRO A 259 6.07 2.86 14.04
C PRO A 259 6.74 1.77 14.90
N LEU A 260 6.61 1.82 16.23
CA LEU A 260 7.32 0.90 17.12
C LEU A 260 6.60 -0.45 17.26
N PRO A 261 7.33 -1.58 17.35
CA PRO A 261 6.77 -2.90 17.60
C PRO A 261 6.47 -3.10 19.10
N ARG A 262 5.84 -2.11 19.73
CA ARG A 262 5.46 -2.09 21.14
C ARG A 262 4.00 -1.63 21.27
N PRO A 263 3.20 -2.22 22.17
CA PRO A 263 1.82 -1.82 22.34
C PRO A 263 1.72 -0.40 22.91
N LEU A 264 0.79 0.37 22.36
CA LEU A 264 0.40 1.65 22.95
C LEU A 264 -0.33 1.40 24.28
N GLN A 265 0.13 2.02 25.35
CA GLN A 265 -0.52 2.00 26.68
C GLN A 265 -1.46 3.18 26.85
N SER A 266 -1.07 4.35 26.38
CA SER A 266 -1.92 5.53 26.37
C SER A 266 -1.58 6.42 25.19
N VAL A 267 -2.57 7.21 24.79
CA VAL A 267 -2.47 8.21 23.72
C VAL A 267 -3.04 9.51 24.21
N LYS A 268 -2.32 10.61 23.98
CA LYS A 268 -2.87 11.97 24.15
C LYS A 268 -2.93 12.66 22.80
N VAL A 269 -3.98 13.43 22.58
CA VAL A 269 -4.16 14.31 21.45
C VAL A 269 -4.39 15.72 21.98
N ASN A 270 -3.57 16.68 21.57
CA ASN A 270 -3.61 18.06 22.06
C ASN A 270 -3.66 18.13 23.61
N ASN A 271 -2.81 17.35 24.27
CA ASN A 271 -2.71 17.18 25.73
C ASN A 271 -3.95 16.55 26.41
N GLN A 272 -4.95 16.08 25.65
CA GLN A 272 -6.12 15.40 26.21
C GLN A 272 -6.01 13.88 25.99
N PRO A 273 -6.34 13.06 27.00
CA PRO A 273 -6.32 11.60 26.84
C PRO A 273 -7.32 11.14 25.75
N LEU A 274 -6.84 10.32 24.82
CA LEU A 274 -7.69 9.65 23.84
C LEU A 274 -8.27 8.38 24.46
N GLN A 275 -9.60 8.31 24.58
CA GLN A 275 -10.27 7.22 25.29
C GLN A 275 -10.27 5.89 24.51
N THR A 276 -10.22 5.95 23.18
CA THR A 276 -10.31 4.77 22.33
C THR A 276 -9.19 4.77 21.30
N PHE A 277 -8.34 3.76 21.35
CA PHE A 277 -7.28 3.49 20.38
C PHE A 277 -7.03 1.97 20.30
N VAL A 278 -6.28 1.53 19.29
CA VAL A 278 -5.80 0.14 19.20
C VAL A 278 -4.32 0.07 19.54
N THR A 279 -3.82 -1.12 19.81
CA THR A 279 -2.43 -1.35 20.28
C THR A 279 -1.34 -0.77 19.36
N ALA A 280 -1.66 -0.55 18.08
CA ALA A 280 -0.72 -0.08 17.08
C ALA A 280 -1.14 1.20 16.34
N ALA A 281 -2.28 1.82 16.70
CA ALA A 281 -2.76 3.02 16.01
C ALA A 281 -3.76 3.82 16.83
N ALA A 282 -3.83 5.12 16.54
CA ALA A 282 -4.84 6.05 17.05
C ALA A 282 -5.70 6.60 15.92
N THR A 283 -7.00 6.76 16.17
CA THR A 283 -7.94 7.41 15.27
C THR A 283 -8.20 8.84 15.74
N LEU A 284 -7.93 9.81 14.87
CA LEU A 284 -8.00 11.23 15.16
C LEU A 284 -9.15 11.87 14.41
N ASP A 285 -9.89 12.75 15.09
CA ASP A 285 -10.98 13.55 14.55
C ASP A 285 -10.65 15.06 14.49
N GLN A 286 -9.39 15.40 14.78
CA GLN A 286 -8.87 16.76 14.82
C GLN A 286 -7.62 16.91 13.95
N PHE A 287 -7.51 18.09 13.31
CA PHE A 287 -6.33 18.52 12.57
C PHE A 287 -6.28 20.06 12.56
N PRO A 288 -5.11 20.70 12.79
CA PRO A 288 -3.83 20.10 13.16
C PRO A 288 -3.87 19.41 14.53
N ALA A 289 -2.88 18.56 14.83
CA ALA A 289 -2.85 17.80 16.08
C ALA A 289 -1.44 17.54 16.56
N GLU A 290 -1.26 17.56 17.89
CA GLU A 290 -0.09 17.05 18.58
C GLU A 290 -0.46 15.75 19.30
N ILE A 291 0.27 14.68 19.02
CA ILE A 291 0.00 13.36 19.55
C ILE A 291 1.18 12.89 20.39
N GLU A 292 0.89 12.34 21.57
CA GLU A 292 1.85 11.67 22.42
C GLU A 292 1.45 10.20 22.55
N PHE A 293 2.28 9.31 22.00
CA PHE A 293 2.17 7.87 22.17
C PHE A 293 3.04 7.41 23.34
N GLN A 294 2.44 6.78 24.33
CA GLN A 294 3.14 6.14 25.44
C GLN A 294 3.12 4.64 25.25
N TYR A 295 4.29 4.00 25.31
CA TYR A 295 4.48 2.59 25.07
C TYR A 295 4.62 1.76 26.33
N GLY A 296 4.15 0.50 26.26
CA GLY A 296 4.43 -0.52 27.26
C GLY A 296 5.86 -1.06 27.16
N SER A 297 6.27 -1.78 28.19
CA SER A 297 7.58 -2.44 28.23
C SER A 297 7.66 -3.71 27.37
N GLU A 298 6.52 -4.28 26.99
CA GLU A 298 6.45 -5.51 26.18
C GLU A 298 6.60 -5.21 24.70
N VAL A 299 7.28 -6.09 23.97
CA VAL A 299 7.35 -6.07 22.49
C VAL A 299 6.15 -6.84 21.94
N LEU A 300 5.45 -6.29 20.96
CA LEU A 300 4.37 -7.01 20.27
C LEU A 300 4.94 -8.27 19.62
N ALA A 301 4.31 -9.42 19.86
CA ALA A 301 4.66 -10.65 19.16
C ALA A 301 4.48 -10.47 17.64
N LYS A 302 5.45 -10.93 16.87
CA LYS A 302 5.47 -10.85 15.40
C LYS A 302 4.42 -11.77 14.78
#